data_cf837324fabd315d887ab3e5630ae421
#
_entry.id   cf837324fabd315d887ab3e5630ae421
#
_cell.length_a   1.000
_cell.length_b   1.000
_cell.length_c   1.000
_cell.angle_alpha   90.00
_cell.angle_beta   90.00
_cell.angle_gamma   90.00
#
_symmetry.space_group_name_H-M   'P 1'
#
loop_
_entity.id
_entity.type
_entity.pdbx_description
1 polymer ?
#
loop_
_entity_poly.entity_id
_entity_poly.type
_entity_poly.pdbx_seq_one_letter_code
_entity_poly.pdbx_strand_id
1 'polypeptide(L)'
;MALSADPETFGAGLDPASLLRWRSVAERHWSGTDALLYALGVGAGQQDPAAELRFTTENSAGHPQAVLPTFAALFAADPPPLGDPAAVRHAEQSLRLHRELPVAGTARTTATVTAVHDQGSGALVRVVSRIRDGQGRPLATATAGFFVIGAGGFGGDRAPAPVRTVPVTAPDHEIHYPVPRDQALLYRLSGDRNPLHSDPRVAERAGLPQPLLHGLCTYGYAGRALLHAVAADPARLRGIDARFTAPVYPGTTLTVRIWRRPLGAAFQVLDGAGRVVLDRGAAWLR
;
A
#
# COMPACT_ATOMS: atom_id res chain seq x y z
N MET A 1 0.99 -29.42 3.32
CA MET A 1 -0.13 -30.07 2.61
C MET A 1 -0.77 -28.98 1.77
N ALA A 2 -0.53 -28.97 0.46
CA ALA A 2 -1.06 -27.97 -0.45
C ALA A 2 -2.55 -28.29 -0.64
N LEU A 3 -3.42 -27.34 -0.27
CA LEU A 3 -4.85 -27.40 -0.63
C LEU A 3 -4.94 -27.14 -2.13
N SER A 4 -5.21 -28.18 -2.90
CA SER A 4 -5.64 -28.05 -4.28
C SER A 4 -7.09 -27.55 -4.27
N ALA A 5 -7.25 -26.22 -4.37
CA ALA A 5 -8.52 -25.67 -4.81
C ALA A 5 -8.63 -25.94 -6.31
N ASP A 6 -9.74 -26.54 -6.71
CA ASP A 6 -10.05 -26.84 -8.10
C ASP A 6 -9.97 -25.57 -8.95
N PRO A 7 -9.14 -25.51 -10.00
CA PRO A 7 -8.95 -24.30 -10.80
C PRO A 7 -10.18 -23.91 -11.64
N GLU A 8 -11.20 -24.76 -11.73
CA GLU A 8 -12.37 -24.52 -12.57
C GLU A 8 -13.43 -23.58 -11.96
N THR A 9 -13.31 -23.19 -10.66
CA THR A 9 -14.32 -22.35 -10.00
C THR A 9 -13.92 -20.87 -9.88
N PHE A 10 -12.67 -20.50 -10.14
CA PHE A 10 -12.18 -19.13 -10.03
C PHE A 10 -11.77 -18.62 -11.40
N GLY A 11 -12.58 -17.78 -12.05
CA GLY A 11 -12.10 -17.05 -13.21
C GLY A 11 -12.90 -17.13 -14.49
N ALA A 12 -14.20 -17.35 -14.42
CA ALA A 12 -15.05 -17.13 -15.58
C ALA A 12 -14.98 -15.65 -16.02
N GLY A 13 -14.07 -15.33 -16.96
CA GLY A 13 -14.25 -14.25 -17.89
C GLY A 13 -13.81 -12.86 -17.46
N LEU A 14 -12.55 -12.64 -17.01
CA LEU A 14 -11.99 -11.29 -17.16
C LEU A 14 -11.92 -10.97 -18.66
N ASP A 15 -12.61 -9.90 -19.08
CA ASP A 15 -12.44 -9.34 -20.43
C ASP A 15 -11.37 -8.21 -20.40
N PRO A 16 -10.13 -8.49 -20.87
CA PRO A 16 -9.05 -7.49 -20.88
C PRO A 16 -9.43 -6.24 -21.67
N ALA A 17 -10.18 -6.38 -22.75
CA ALA A 17 -10.59 -5.26 -23.60
C ALA A 17 -11.58 -4.35 -22.86
N SER A 18 -12.52 -4.91 -22.11
CA SER A 18 -13.43 -4.14 -21.26
C SER A 18 -12.69 -3.45 -20.12
N LEU A 19 -11.77 -4.15 -19.44
CA LEU A 19 -10.96 -3.57 -18.38
C LEU A 19 -10.11 -2.39 -18.87
N LEU A 20 -9.48 -2.49 -20.04
CA LEU A 20 -8.69 -1.38 -20.61
C LEU A 20 -9.54 -0.14 -20.94
N ARG A 21 -10.85 -0.29 -21.14
CA ARG A 21 -11.80 0.83 -21.30
C ARG A 21 -12.28 1.41 -19.97
N TRP A 22 -12.05 0.72 -18.86
CA TRP A 22 -12.53 1.14 -17.55
C TRP A 22 -11.93 2.49 -17.14
N ARG A 23 -12.79 3.35 -16.62
CA ARG A 23 -12.46 4.66 -16.08
C ARG A 23 -13.28 4.90 -14.82
N SER A 24 -12.67 5.60 -13.85
CA SER A 24 -13.36 6.04 -12.64
C SER A 24 -12.98 7.46 -12.31
N VAL A 25 -13.94 8.19 -11.72
CA VAL A 25 -13.72 9.51 -11.15
C VAL A 25 -14.29 9.48 -9.73
N ALA A 26 -13.48 9.88 -8.76
CA ALA A 26 -13.88 9.98 -7.37
C ALA A 26 -13.41 11.30 -6.77
N GLU A 27 -14.14 11.78 -5.76
CA GLU A 27 -13.73 12.90 -4.95
C GLU A 27 -13.71 12.49 -3.48
N ARG A 28 -12.67 12.92 -2.76
CA ARG A 28 -12.51 12.67 -1.34
C ARG A 28 -12.06 13.94 -0.65
N HIS A 29 -12.76 14.27 0.44
CA HIS A 29 -12.35 15.30 1.39
C HIS A 29 -11.60 14.65 2.54
N TRP A 30 -10.62 15.37 3.10
CA TRP A 30 -9.96 14.97 4.34
C TRP A 30 -9.73 16.18 5.23
N SER A 31 -9.72 15.93 6.53
CA SER A 31 -9.43 16.85 7.61
C SER A 31 -8.08 16.55 8.25
N GLY A 32 -7.63 17.43 9.15
CA GLY A 32 -6.47 17.17 10.01
C GLY A 32 -6.65 15.88 10.83
N THR A 33 -7.87 15.62 11.31
CA THR A 33 -8.18 14.41 12.07
C THR A 33 -8.01 13.14 11.24
N ASP A 34 -8.38 13.16 9.95
CA ASP A 34 -8.18 12.00 9.06
C ASP A 34 -6.67 11.71 8.86
N ALA A 35 -5.86 12.76 8.76
CA ALA A 35 -4.41 12.63 8.66
C ALA A 35 -3.78 12.05 9.94
N LEU A 36 -4.23 12.50 11.12
CA LEU A 36 -3.82 11.95 12.43
C LEU A 36 -4.25 10.48 12.56
N LEU A 37 -5.52 10.18 12.22
CA LEU A 37 -6.06 8.82 12.26
C LEU A 37 -5.27 7.86 11.38
N TYR A 38 -4.90 8.31 10.16
CA TYR A 38 -4.04 7.52 9.29
C TYR A 38 -2.66 7.29 9.92
N ALA A 39 -2.03 8.33 10.48
CA ALA A 39 -0.71 8.21 11.09
C ALA A 39 -0.72 7.21 12.25
N LEU A 40 -1.72 7.29 13.15
CA LEU A 40 -1.95 6.29 14.20
C LEU A 40 -2.22 4.89 13.60
N GLY A 41 -3.01 4.85 12.52
CA GLY A 41 -3.33 3.63 11.78
C GLY A 41 -2.12 2.91 11.17
N VAL A 42 -1.02 3.61 10.93
CA VAL A 42 0.26 3.04 10.48
C VAL A 42 1.33 3.09 11.59
N GLY A 43 0.89 3.17 12.85
CA GLY A 43 1.71 2.98 14.05
C GLY A 43 2.53 4.20 14.48
N ALA A 44 2.23 5.42 14.02
CA ALA A 44 2.90 6.62 14.55
C ALA A 44 2.63 6.77 16.05
N GLY A 45 3.67 7.12 16.81
CA GLY A 45 3.60 7.33 18.26
C GLY A 45 3.45 6.06 19.12
N GLN A 46 3.39 4.86 18.54
CA GLN A 46 3.15 3.62 19.31
C GLN A 46 4.32 3.24 20.22
N GLN A 47 5.56 3.43 19.78
CA GLN A 47 6.74 3.09 20.57
C GLN A 47 7.15 4.22 21.52
N ASP A 48 7.05 5.45 21.04
CA ASP A 48 7.27 6.68 21.80
C ASP A 48 6.26 7.74 21.31
N PRO A 49 5.25 8.07 22.13
CA PRO A 49 4.25 9.08 21.78
C PRO A 49 4.84 10.46 21.47
N ALA A 50 6.02 10.79 22.03
CA ALA A 50 6.66 12.08 21.83
C ALA A 50 7.49 12.16 20.54
N ALA A 51 7.86 11.03 19.94
CA ALA A 51 8.80 11.01 18.80
C ALA A 51 8.20 11.55 17.49
N GLU A 52 6.87 11.50 17.33
CA GLU A 52 6.20 11.79 16.07
C GLU A 52 5.05 12.80 16.22
N LEU A 53 5.17 13.75 17.16
CA LEU A 53 4.12 14.73 17.51
C LEU A 53 3.54 15.45 16.30
N ARG A 54 4.36 15.79 15.30
CA ARG A 54 3.89 16.45 14.06
C ARG A 54 2.90 15.61 13.24
N PHE A 55 2.85 14.28 13.45
CA PHE A 55 1.93 13.37 12.75
C PHE A 55 0.81 12.86 13.65
N THR A 56 0.93 13.03 14.97
CA THR A 56 0.02 12.44 15.97
C THR A 56 -0.78 13.46 16.76
N THR A 57 -0.42 14.75 16.63
CA THR A 57 -1.12 15.84 17.33
C THR A 57 -1.27 17.06 16.42
N GLU A 58 -2.30 17.88 16.66
CA GLU A 58 -2.55 19.13 15.93
C GLU A 58 -2.12 20.39 16.72
N ASN A 59 -1.79 20.23 18.00
CA ASN A 59 -1.62 21.35 18.95
C ASN A 59 -0.33 21.29 19.78
N SER A 60 0.64 20.46 19.39
CA SER A 60 1.94 20.37 20.11
C SER A 60 2.83 21.55 19.78
N ALA A 61 3.28 22.28 20.83
CA ALA A 61 4.14 23.44 20.68
C ALA A 61 5.45 23.12 19.95
N GLY A 62 5.79 23.90 18.93
CA GLY A 62 6.97 23.67 18.09
C GLY A 62 6.86 22.54 17.06
N HIS A 63 5.73 21.84 17.02
CA HIS A 63 5.49 20.71 16.10
C HIS A 63 4.20 20.93 15.29
N PRO A 64 4.20 21.82 14.28
CA PRO A 64 3.02 22.00 13.44
C PRO A 64 2.64 20.69 12.79
N GLN A 65 1.32 20.41 12.74
CA GLN A 65 0.80 19.19 12.14
C GLN A 65 1.30 19.02 10.71
N ALA A 66 1.74 17.82 10.39
CA ALA A 66 2.13 17.40 9.06
C ALA A 66 1.44 16.09 8.66
N VAL A 67 1.47 15.76 7.39
CA VAL A 67 0.83 14.57 6.84
C VAL A 67 1.88 13.58 6.39
N LEU A 68 1.71 12.30 6.75
CA LEU A 68 2.56 11.24 6.23
C LEU A 68 2.36 11.12 4.71
N PRO A 69 3.44 11.12 3.89
CA PRO A 69 3.34 11.08 2.43
C PRO A 69 2.53 9.90 1.90
N THR A 70 2.60 8.75 2.57
CA THR A 70 1.86 7.53 2.19
C THR A 70 0.35 7.65 2.37
N PHE A 71 -0.16 8.66 3.09
CA PHE A 71 -1.59 8.96 3.16
C PHE A 71 -2.21 9.19 1.77
N ALA A 72 -1.44 9.73 0.81
CA ALA A 72 -1.91 9.93 -0.56
C ALA A 72 -2.32 8.64 -1.27
N ALA A 73 -1.84 7.48 -0.84
CA ALA A 73 -2.25 6.20 -1.41
C ALA A 73 -3.74 5.90 -1.18
N LEU A 74 -4.34 6.47 -0.12
CA LEU A 74 -5.77 6.32 0.19
C LEU A 74 -6.69 7.13 -0.75
N PHE A 75 -6.12 8.02 -1.55
CA PHE A 75 -6.88 8.78 -2.56
C PHE A 75 -6.93 8.07 -3.91
N ALA A 76 -6.23 6.93 -4.06
CA ALA A 76 -6.37 6.08 -5.24
C ALA A 76 -7.81 5.57 -5.34
N ALA A 77 -8.29 5.39 -6.57
CA ALA A 77 -9.61 4.82 -6.80
C ALA A 77 -9.62 3.33 -6.44
N ASP A 78 -10.80 2.84 -6.06
CA ASP A 78 -11.05 1.41 -5.95
C ASP A 78 -10.76 0.71 -7.28
N PRO A 79 -10.37 -0.58 -7.26
CA PRO A 79 -10.14 -1.34 -8.48
C PRO A 79 -11.44 -1.46 -9.29
N PRO A 80 -11.32 -1.71 -10.62
CA PRO A 80 -12.48 -2.11 -11.41
C PRO A 80 -13.11 -3.40 -10.87
N PRO A 81 -14.33 -3.77 -11.28
CA PRO A 81 -14.87 -5.09 -10.98
C PRO A 81 -13.94 -6.19 -11.51
N LEU A 82 -13.28 -6.92 -10.61
CA LEU A 82 -12.30 -7.96 -10.92
C LEU A 82 -12.81 -9.38 -10.61
N GLY A 83 -14.13 -9.52 -10.45
CA GLY A 83 -14.76 -10.79 -10.06
C GLY A 83 -14.79 -11.01 -8.55
N ASP A 84 -14.59 -12.27 -8.12
CA ASP A 84 -14.63 -12.62 -6.70
C ASP A 84 -13.55 -11.91 -5.90
N PRO A 85 -13.89 -11.11 -4.89
CA PRO A 85 -12.90 -10.44 -4.03
C PRO A 85 -11.92 -11.42 -3.35
N ALA A 86 -12.35 -12.68 -3.10
CA ALA A 86 -11.48 -13.70 -2.55
C ALA A 86 -10.37 -14.15 -3.49
N ALA A 87 -10.50 -13.91 -4.80
CA ALA A 87 -9.48 -14.19 -5.79
C ALA A 87 -8.53 -13.02 -6.05
N VAL A 88 -8.87 -11.81 -5.58
CA VAL A 88 -8.08 -10.59 -5.84
C VAL A 88 -7.02 -10.37 -4.76
N ARG A 89 -5.80 -10.10 -5.19
CA ARG A 89 -4.68 -9.74 -4.31
C ARG A 89 -4.08 -8.39 -4.74
N HIS A 90 -3.95 -7.47 -3.82
CA HIS A 90 -3.15 -6.26 -4.05
C HIS A 90 -1.67 -6.69 -4.12
N ALA A 91 -1.10 -6.68 -5.30
CA ALA A 91 0.23 -7.23 -5.56
C ALA A 91 1.33 -6.16 -5.63
N GLU A 92 1.01 -4.96 -6.10
CA GLU A 92 2.00 -3.89 -6.31
C GLU A 92 1.39 -2.54 -5.92
N GLN A 93 2.20 -1.68 -5.28
CA GLN A 93 1.83 -0.29 -5.01
C GLN A 93 2.98 0.64 -5.38
N SER A 94 2.68 1.66 -6.17
CA SER A 94 3.56 2.78 -6.46
C SER A 94 2.86 4.09 -6.08
N LEU A 95 3.61 5.01 -5.51
CA LEU A 95 3.16 6.36 -5.21
C LEU A 95 4.22 7.36 -5.68
N ARG A 96 3.78 8.41 -6.37
CA ARG A 96 4.59 9.59 -6.74
C ARG A 96 3.91 10.83 -6.22
N LEU A 97 4.63 11.59 -5.41
CA LEU A 97 4.15 12.85 -4.85
C LEU A 97 4.66 14.01 -5.69
N HIS A 98 3.75 14.81 -6.21
CA HIS A 98 4.06 16.00 -7.01
C HIS A 98 4.27 17.22 -6.11
N ARG A 99 3.69 17.18 -4.90
CA ARG A 99 3.83 18.18 -3.83
C ARG A 99 3.60 17.55 -2.47
N GLU A 100 3.90 18.29 -1.42
CA GLU A 100 3.56 17.94 -0.06
C GLU A 100 2.02 17.94 0.13
N LEU A 101 1.54 17.00 0.95
CA LEU A 101 0.11 16.92 1.27
C LEU A 101 -0.24 18.00 2.30
N PRO A 102 -1.28 18.82 2.05
CA PRO A 102 -1.80 19.72 3.08
C PRO A 102 -2.51 18.91 4.18
N VAL A 103 -2.58 19.49 5.37
CA VAL A 103 -3.22 18.88 6.55
C VAL A 103 -4.70 18.55 6.29
N ALA A 104 -5.39 19.40 5.54
CA ALA A 104 -6.77 19.19 5.11
C ALA A 104 -6.93 19.57 3.64
N GLY A 105 -7.93 19.01 2.96
CA GLY A 105 -8.15 19.34 1.56
C GLY A 105 -9.17 18.47 0.86
N THR A 106 -9.17 18.60 -0.46
CA THR A 106 -9.99 17.80 -1.37
C THR A 106 -9.09 17.17 -2.42
N ALA A 107 -9.26 15.90 -2.68
CA ALA A 107 -8.63 15.17 -3.77
C ALA A 107 -9.68 14.74 -4.81
N ARG A 108 -9.49 15.15 -6.05
CA ARG A 108 -10.21 14.61 -7.20
C ARG A 108 -9.31 13.61 -7.92
N THR A 109 -9.74 12.37 -7.97
CA THR A 109 -8.99 11.26 -8.58
C THR A 109 -9.66 10.84 -9.89
N THR A 110 -8.83 10.69 -10.92
CA THR A 110 -9.21 10.01 -12.16
C THR A 110 -8.38 8.75 -12.29
N ALA A 111 -9.02 7.60 -12.45
CA ALA A 111 -8.36 6.32 -12.54
C ALA A 111 -8.66 5.60 -13.86
N THR A 112 -7.64 4.87 -14.33
CA THR A 112 -7.72 4.10 -15.58
C THR A 112 -6.98 2.79 -15.42
N VAL A 113 -7.47 1.71 -16.00
CA VAL A 113 -6.67 0.51 -16.22
C VAL A 113 -5.70 0.79 -17.37
N THR A 114 -4.42 0.59 -17.12
CA THR A 114 -3.34 0.87 -18.09
C THR A 114 -2.73 -0.40 -18.67
N ALA A 115 -2.90 -1.54 -18.01
CA ALA A 115 -2.42 -2.83 -18.49
C ALA A 115 -3.20 -3.97 -17.85
N VAL A 116 -3.37 -5.06 -18.61
CA VAL A 116 -3.85 -6.36 -18.15
C VAL A 116 -2.86 -7.39 -18.68
N HIS A 117 -2.06 -7.98 -17.79
CA HIS A 117 -1.02 -8.92 -18.15
C HIS A 117 -1.42 -10.34 -17.82
N ASP A 118 -1.19 -11.25 -18.76
CA ASP A 118 -1.34 -12.69 -18.53
C ASP A 118 -0.13 -13.25 -17.77
N GLN A 119 -0.35 -13.78 -16.58
CA GLN A 119 0.71 -14.39 -15.76
C GLN A 119 0.61 -15.93 -15.74
N GLY A 120 -0.24 -16.50 -16.59
CA GLY A 120 -0.54 -17.93 -16.63
C GLY A 120 -1.50 -18.37 -15.52
N SER A 121 -1.09 -18.34 -14.27
CA SER A 121 -1.94 -18.70 -13.12
C SER A 121 -2.93 -17.61 -12.71
N GLY A 122 -2.88 -16.42 -13.32
CA GLY A 122 -3.75 -15.29 -13.03
C GLY A 122 -3.48 -14.11 -13.94
N ALA A 123 -4.28 -13.06 -13.80
CA ALA A 123 -4.12 -11.80 -14.50
C ALA A 123 -3.56 -10.73 -13.56
N LEU A 124 -2.59 -9.92 -14.01
CA LEU A 124 -2.15 -8.72 -13.30
C LEU A 124 -2.77 -7.49 -13.95
N VAL A 125 -3.70 -6.86 -13.25
CA VAL A 125 -4.40 -5.64 -13.69
C VAL A 125 -3.75 -4.42 -13.04
N ARG A 126 -3.23 -3.48 -13.84
CA ARG A 126 -2.63 -2.24 -13.35
C ARG A 126 -3.58 -1.07 -13.51
N VAL A 127 -3.83 -0.38 -12.39
CA VAL A 127 -4.68 0.81 -12.30
C VAL A 127 -3.81 2.01 -11.96
N VAL A 128 -3.88 3.07 -12.77
CA VAL A 128 -3.23 4.36 -12.50
C VAL A 128 -4.28 5.37 -12.07
N SER A 129 -4.09 5.91 -10.88
CA SER A 129 -4.90 6.98 -10.28
C SER A 129 -4.13 8.30 -10.31
N ARG A 130 -4.63 9.29 -11.06
CA ARG A 130 -4.11 10.65 -11.08
C ARG A 130 -4.92 11.49 -10.10
N ILE A 131 -4.26 11.97 -9.06
CA ILE A 131 -4.86 12.67 -7.93
C ILE A 131 -4.53 14.15 -8.06
N ARG A 132 -5.55 15.00 -8.06
CA ARG A 132 -5.44 16.46 -8.12
C ARG A 132 -6.08 17.08 -6.89
N ASP A 133 -5.58 18.23 -6.46
CA ASP A 133 -6.21 19.01 -5.38
C ASP A 133 -7.50 19.71 -5.85
N GLY A 134 -8.22 20.36 -4.93
CA GLY A 134 -9.46 21.09 -5.22
C GLY A 134 -9.31 22.24 -6.23
N GLN A 135 -8.07 22.67 -6.53
CA GLN A 135 -7.76 23.64 -7.59
C GLN A 135 -7.32 22.99 -8.91
N GLY A 136 -7.39 21.67 -9.01
CA GLY A 136 -7.00 20.93 -10.21
C GLY A 136 -5.49 20.73 -10.39
N ARG A 137 -4.65 21.14 -9.42
CA ARG A 137 -3.19 20.99 -9.50
C ARG A 137 -2.79 19.56 -9.15
N PRO A 138 -1.79 18.97 -9.84
CA PRO A 138 -1.33 17.63 -9.51
C PRO A 138 -0.88 17.51 -8.05
N LEU A 139 -1.43 16.53 -7.32
CA LEU A 139 -1.09 16.21 -5.94
C LEU A 139 -0.24 14.96 -5.85
N ALA A 140 -0.73 13.86 -6.43
CA ALA A 140 -0.03 12.60 -6.47
C ALA A 140 -0.43 11.76 -7.70
N THR A 141 0.35 10.73 -8.00
CA THR A 141 -0.02 9.64 -8.89
C THR A 141 0.20 8.33 -8.14
N ALA A 142 -0.83 7.50 -8.05
CA ALA A 142 -0.74 6.15 -7.49
C ALA A 142 -0.92 5.12 -8.61
N THR A 143 -0.14 4.05 -8.57
CA THR A 143 -0.33 2.88 -9.43
C THR A 143 -0.48 1.66 -8.55
N ALA A 144 -1.61 0.98 -8.65
CA ALA A 144 -1.87 -0.28 -7.97
C ALA A 144 -1.88 -1.42 -8.97
N GLY A 145 -1.28 -2.56 -8.62
CA GLY A 145 -1.36 -3.80 -9.34
C GLY A 145 -2.20 -4.82 -8.58
N PHE A 146 -3.26 -5.30 -9.20
CA PHE A 146 -4.14 -6.33 -8.64
C PHE A 146 -3.92 -7.64 -9.37
N PHE A 147 -3.53 -8.67 -8.64
CA PHE A 147 -3.41 -10.02 -9.18
C PHE A 147 -4.71 -10.79 -8.95
N VAL A 148 -5.31 -11.26 -10.02
CA VAL A 148 -6.57 -12.02 -10.00
C VAL A 148 -6.24 -13.49 -10.25
N ILE A 149 -6.34 -14.27 -9.19
CA ILE A 149 -6.02 -15.72 -9.21
C ILE A 149 -6.98 -16.45 -10.16
N GLY A 150 -6.47 -17.34 -10.98
CA GLY A 150 -7.27 -18.15 -11.91
C GLY A 150 -7.72 -17.44 -13.18
N ALA A 151 -7.46 -16.10 -13.31
CA ALA A 151 -7.89 -15.31 -14.47
C ALA A 151 -6.79 -15.17 -15.55
N GLY A 152 -5.80 -16.05 -15.58
CA GLY A 152 -4.75 -16.08 -16.59
C GLY A 152 -5.07 -17.03 -17.75
N GLY A 153 -4.11 -17.20 -18.67
CA GLY A 153 -4.24 -18.12 -19.81
C GLY A 153 -5.03 -17.55 -21.00
N PHE A 154 -5.27 -16.23 -21.01
CA PHE A 154 -5.99 -15.56 -22.12
C PHE A 154 -5.09 -15.16 -23.30
N GLY A 155 -3.76 -15.48 -23.24
CA GLY A 155 -2.81 -15.23 -24.34
C GLY A 155 -2.32 -13.78 -24.45
N GLY A 156 -2.47 -12.98 -23.40
CA GLY A 156 -1.96 -11.61 -23.34
C GLY A 156 -0.46 -11.54 -23.00
N ASP A 157 0.14 -10.35 -23.15
CA ASP A 157 1.52 -10.09 -22.79
C ASP A 157 1.78 -10.30 -21.30
N ARG A 158 2.93 -10.90 -20.96
CA ARG A 158 3.39 -10.98 -19.57
C ARG A 158 3.85 -9.60 -19.08
N ALA A 159 3.65 -9.34 -17.79
CA ALA A 159 4.25 -8.18 -17.17
C ALA A 159 5.78 -8.22 -17.31
N PRO A 160 6.43 -7.10 -17.64
CA PRO A 160 7.88 -7.04 -17.68
C PRO A 160 8.50 -7.54 -16.37
N ALA A 161 9.62 -8.27 -16.48
CA ALA A 161 10.37 -8.67 -15.30
C ALA A 161 10.79 -7.41 -14.53
N PRO A 162 10.61 -7.37 -13.22
CA PRO A 162 10.97 -6.20 -12.44
C PRO A 162 12.49 -6.04 -12.40
N VAL A 163 12.95 -4.84 -12.73
CA VAL A 163 14.38 -4.48 -12.79
C VAL A 163 15.00 -4.28 -11.40
N ARG A 164 14.18 -4.14 -10.34
CA ARG A 164 14.65 -3.77 -9.01
C ARG A 164 14.80 -4.98 -8.10
N THR A 165 16.01 -5.15 -7.59
CA THR A 165 16.34 -6.09 -6.52
C THR A 165 16.85 -5.33 -5.31
N VAL A 166 16.57 -5.82 -4.11
CA VAL A 166 17.24 -5.33 -2.91
C VAL A 166 18.71 -5.79 -2.94
N PRO A 167 19.65 -5.00 -2.41
CA PRO A 167 21.04 -5.44 -2.29
C PRO A 167 21.16 -6.69 -1.43
N VAL A 168 22.15 -7.53 -1.71
CA VAL A 168 22.50 -8.71 -0.89
C VAL A 168 23.40 -8.34 0.29
N THR A 169 23.90 -7.10 0.35
CA THR A 169 24.69 -6.58 1.47
C THR A 169 23.82 -6.33 2.70
N ALA A 170 24.46 -6.18 3.87
CA ALA A 170 23.77 -5.74 5.07
C ALA A 170 23.05 -4.40 4.82
N PRO A 171 21.86 -4.18 5.40
CA PRO A 171 21.16 -2.92 5.29
C PRO A 171 21.89 -1.80 6.07
N ASP A 172 21.77 -0.55 5.60
CA ASP A 172 22.26 0.62 6.32
C ASP A 172 21.42 0.92 7.58
N HIS A 173 20.12 0.57 7.52
CA HIS A 173 19.19 0.69 8.66
C HIS A 173 18.29 -0.54 8.75
N GLU A 174 18.02 -0.96 9.97
CA GLU A 174 17.02 -1.96 10.31
C GLU A 174 16.12 -1.39 11.41
N ILE A 175 14.83 -1.20 11.12
CA ILE A 175 13.86 -0.58 12.02
C ILE A 175 12.76 -1.60 12.33
N HIS A 176 12.46 -1.77 13.62
CA HIS A 176 11.49 -2.75 14.10
C HIS A 176 10.23 -2.04 14.59
N TYR A 177 9.07 -2.49 14.12
CA TYR A 177 7.76 -2.01 14.55
C TYR A 177 6.92 -3.17 15.08
N PRO A 178 6.71 -3.26 16.41
CA PRO A 178 5.66 -4.12 16.95
C PRO A 178 4.30 -3.68 16.40
N VAL A 179 3.57 -4.58 15.77
CA VAL A 179 2.23 -4.31 15.24
C VAL A 179 1.21 -4.81 16.26
N PRO A 180 0.42 -3.95 16.89
CA PRO A 180 -0.63 -4.35 17.82
C PRO A 180 -1.66 -5.29 17.18
N ARG A 181 -2.30 -6.11 18.02
CA ARG A 181 -3.32 -7.06 17.54
C ARG A 181 -4.56 -6.38 16.97
N ASP A 182 -4.87 -5.17 17.40
CA ASP A 182 -5.99 -4.35 16.97
C ASP A 182 -5.61 -3.36 15.83
N GLN A 183 -4.38 -3.41 15.32
CA GLN A 183 -3.91 -2.46 14.31
C GLN A 183 -4.78 -2.44 13.04
N ALA A 184 -5.28 -3.59 12.60
CA ALA A 184 -6.17 -3.66 11.45
C ALA A 184 -7.52 -2.98 11.74
N LEU A 185 -8.03 -3.04 12.98
CA LEU A 185 -9.26 -2.38 13.39
C LEU A 185 -9.10 -0.85 13.41
N LEU A 186 -7.92 -0.35 13.78
CA LEU A 186 -7.61 1.08 13.71
C LEU A 186 -7.43 1.52 12.27
N TYR A 187 -6.59 0.82 11.48
CA TYR A 187 -6.28 1.21 10.10
C TYR A 187 -7.52 1.27 9.19
N ARG A 188 -8.47 0.30 9.35
CA ARG A 188 -9.71 0.28 8.54
C ARG A 188 -10.54 1.55 8.65
N LEU A 189 -10.36 2.34 9.70
CA LEU A 189 -11.05 3.63 9.88
C LEU A 189 -10.57 4.67 8.86
N SER A 190 -9.41 4.47 8.23
CA SER A 190 -8.92 5.31 7.15
C SER A 190 -9.59 5.06 5.78
N GLY A 191 -10.51 4.07 5.69
CA GLY A 191 -11.34 3.89 4.48
C GLY A 191 -11.56 2.45 4.04
N ASP A 192 -10.56 1.58 4.10
CA ASP A 192 -10.69 0.19 3.69
C ASP A 192 -11.45 -0.64 4.73
N ARG A 193 -12.73 -0.90 4.45
CA ARG A 193 -13.66 -1.62 5.32
C ARG A 193 -13.81 -3.10 4.95
N ASN A 194 -12.95 -3.65 4.09
CA ASN A 194 -13.01 -5.06 3.71
C ASN A 194 -12.99 -5.97 4.94
N PRO A 195 -14.02 -6.81 5.17
CA PRO A 195 -14.15 -7.64 6.37
C PRO A 195 -13.04 -8.71 6.48
N LEU A 196 -12.27 -8.96 5.43
CA LEU A 196 -11.07 -9.82 5.48
C LEU A 196 -10.04 -9.34 6.52
N HIS A 197 -10.09 -8.05 6.89
CA HIS A 197 -9.18 -7.43 7.86
C HIS A 197 -9.77 -7.34 9.27
N SER A 198 -11.04 -7.76 9.49
CA SER A 198 -11.71 -7.57 10.77
C SER A 198 -12.60 -8.73 11.22
N ASP A 199 -13.08 -9.57 10.30
CA ASP A 199 -14.01 -10.66 10.62
C ASP A 199 -13.30 -12.03 10.52
N PRO A 200 -13.12 -12.76 11.64
CA PRO A 200 -12.48 -14.09 11.62
C PRO A 200 -13.20 -15.09 10.72
N ARG A 201 -14.53 -15.01 10.60
CA ARG A 201 -15.31 -15.94 9.74
C ARG A 201 -15.04 -15.69 8.26
N VAL A 202 -14.80 -14.42 7.88
CA VAL A 202 -14.43 -14.08 6.51
C VAL A 202 -13.00 -14.55 6.20
N ALA A 203 -12.08 -14.36 7.16
CA ALA A 203 -10.72 -14.85 7.04
C ALA A 203 -10.68 -16.38 6.90
N GLU A 204 -11.42 -17.11 7.73
CA GLU A 204 -11.53 -18.57 7.67
C GLU A 204 -12.04 -19.08 6.31
N ARG A 205 -13.13 -18.48 5.79
CA ARG A 205 -13.63 -18.80 4.43
C ARG A 205 -12.63 -18.52 3.33
N ALA A 206 -11.74 -17.56 3.53
CA ALA A 206 -10.63 -17.26 2.61
C ALA A 206 -9.40 -18.17 2.83
N GLY A 207 -9.48 -19.18 3.69
CA GLY A 207 -8.39 -20.10 4.01
C GLY A 207 -7.27 -19.48 4.86
N LEU A 208 -7.57 -18.42 5.60
CA LEU A 208 -6.61 -17.70 6.43
C LEU A 208 -6.83 -18.03 7.92
N PRO A 209 -5.76 -18.13 8.72
CA PRO A 209 -5.88 -18.48 10.14
C PRO A 209 -6.51 -17.38 11.01
N GLN A 210 -6.47 -16.13 10.55
CA GLN A 210 -7.04 -14.95 11.22
C GLN A 210 -7.14 -13.76 10.25
N PRO A 211 -7.85 -12.68 10.60
CA PRO A 211 -7.88 -11.46 9.81
C PRO A 211 -6.48 -10.91 9.52
N LEU A 212 -6.29 -10.42 8.28
CA LEU A 212 -5.02 -9.87 7.81
C LEU A 212 -4.85 -8.42 8.23
N LEU A 213 -3.60 -7.98 8.39
CA LEU A 213 -3.26 -6.57 8.29
C LEU A 213 -3.42 -6.10 6.84
N HIS A 214 -3.93 -4.89 6.62
CA HIS A 214 -4.03 -4.30 5.29
C HIS A 214 -2.63 -4.15 4.65
N GLY A 215 -2.51 -4.48 3.37
CA GLY A 215 -1.25 -4.30 2.66
C GLY A 215 -0.76 -2.85 2.69
N LEU A 216 -1.67 -1.89 2.48
CA LEU A 216 -1.33 -0.46 2.56
C LEU A 216 -0.97 0.01 3.98
N CYS A 217 -1.39 -0.68 5.03
CA CYS A 217 -0.91 -0.44 6.38
C CYS A 217 0.58 -0.80 6.50
N THR A 218 0.98 -1.99 6.03
CA THR A 218 2.40 -2.41 5.99
C THR A 218 3.24 -1.45 5.14
N TYR A 219 2.70 -0.99 4.02
CA TYR A 219 3.30 0.04 3.16
C TYR A 219 3.47 1.38 3.91
N GLY A 220 2.51 1.77 4.74
CA GLY A 220 2.57 2.96 5.59
C GLY A 220 3.66 2.86 6.66
N TYR A 221 3.82 1.71 7.32
CA TYR A 221 4.93 1.44 8.23
C TYR A 221 6.29 1.59 7.52
N ALA A 222 6.43 1.05 6.30
CA ALA A 222 7.64 1.22 5.51
C ALA A 222 7.89 2.70 5.17
N GLY A 223 6.84 3.48 4.84
CA GLY A 223 6.93 4.91 4.59
C GLY A 223 7.43 5.70 5.81
N ARG A 224 6.98 5.36 7.02
CA ARG A 224 7.49 5.94 8.28
C ARG A 224 8.97 5.62 8.49
N ALA A 225 9.36 4.35 8.30
CA ALA A 225 10.77 3.95 8.43
C ALA A 225 11.67 4.73 7.46
N LEU A 226 11.23 4.92 6.22
CA LEU A 226 11.94 5.72 5.22
C LEU A 226 12.04 7.20 5.61
N LEU A 227 11.00 7.77 6.23
CA LEU A 227 11.06 9.13 6.77
C LEU A 227 12.12 9.24 7.86
N HIS A 228 12.12 8.33 8.83
CA HIS A 228 13.06 8.37 9.95
C HIS A 228 14.50 8.13 9.51
N ALA A 229 14.73 7.15 8.60
CA ALA A 229 16.08 6.74 8.25
C ALA A 229 16.77 7.61 7.19
N VAL A 230 15.99 8.13 6.21
CA VAL A 230 16.62 8.72 5.02
C VAL A 230 16.02 10.05 4.57
N ALA A 231 14.72 10.28 4.76
CA ALA A 231 14.08 11.51 4.28
C ALA A 231 14.15 12.66 5.29
N ALA A 232 13.96 12.36 6.57
CA ALA A 232 13.86 13.30 7.71
C ALA A 232 12.69 14.30 7.60
N ASP A 233 12.36 14.75 6.40
CA ASP A 233 11.27 15.68 6.10
C ASP A 233 10.29 15.04 5.10
N PRO A 234 8.95 15.06 5.38
CA PRO A 234 7.92 14.57 4.45
C PRO A 234 8.02 15.17 3.05
N ALA A 235 8.38 16.46 2.94
CA ALA A 235 8.54 17.15 1.67
C ALA A 235 9.64 16.59 0.77
N ARG A 236 10.61 15.87 1.35
CA ARG A 236 11.71 15.23 0.59
C ARG A 236 11.31 13.89 -0.01
N LEU A 237 10.33 13.18 0.55
CA LEU A 237 9.90 11.89 0.04
C LEU A 237 9.00 12.08 -1.19
N ARG A 238 9.51 11.77 -2.36
CA ARG A 238 8.85 11.99 -3.66
C ARG A 238 8.18 10.76 -4.24
N GLY A 239 8.49 9.60 -3.73
CA GLY A 239 7.83 8.39 -4.17
C GLY A 239 8.27 7.16 -3.42
N ILE A 240 7.40 6.17 -3.42
CA ILE A 240 7.63 4.84 -2.83
C ILE A 240 7.02 3.81 -3.78
N ASP A 241 7.78 2.75 -4.09
CA ASP A 241 7.28 1.55 -4.78
C ASP A 241 7.49 0.34 -3.87
N ALA A 242 6.56 -0.61 -3.90
CA ALA A 242 6.73 -1.90 -3.26
C ALA A 242 5.87 -2.98 -3.93
N ARG A 243 6.28 -4.23 -3.76
CA ARG A 243 5.51 -5.41 -4.11
C ARG A 243 5.13 -6.17 -2.83
N PHE A 244 3.85 -6.50 -2.71
CA PHE A 244 3.34 -7.37 -1.65
C PHE A 244 3.65 -8.83 -2.00
N THR A 245 4.31 -9.55 -1.10
CA THR A 245 4.80 -10.92 -1.37
C THR A 245 4.18 -11.96 -0.46
N ALA A 246 3.69 -11.55 0.71
CA ALA A 246 3.04 -12.44 1.67
C ALA A 246 2.07 -11.68 2.56
N PRO A 247 1.05 -12.37 3.13
CA PRO A 247 0.14 -11.77 4.10
C PRO A 247 0.85 -11.44 5.42
N VAL A 248 0.42 -10.36 6.06
CA VAL A 248 0.86 -9.96 7.40
C VAL A 248 -0.31 -10.14 8.37
N TYR A 249 -0.02 -10.64 9.55
CA TYR A 249 -1.01 -10.80 10.63
C TYR A 249 -0.74 -9.81 11.75
N PRO A 250 -1.77 -9.13 12.30
CA PRO A 250 -1.62 -8.30 13.50
C PRO A 250 -1.03 -9.11 14.68
N GLY A 251 -0.25 -8.44 15.51
CA GLY A 251 0.48 -9.08 16.61
C GLY A 251 1.91 -9.54 16.25
N THR A 252 2.35 -9.32 14.99
CA THR A 252 3.73 -9.57 14.58
C THR A 252 4.61 -8.34 14.76
N THR A 253 5.93 -8.50 14.61
CA THR A 253 6.86 -7.39 14.44
C THR A 253 7.21 -7.25 12.97
N LEU A 254 7.10 -6.04 12.42
CA LEU A 254 7.62 -5.72 11.09
C LEU A 254 9.06 -5.22 11.21
N THR A 255 9.95 -5.77 10.42
CA THR A 255 11.35 -5.33 10.30
C THR A 255 11.54 -4.69 8.94
N VAL A 256 11.81 -3.38 8.92
CA VAL A 256 12.08 -2.63 7.69
C VAL A 256 13.57 -2.50 7.50
N ARG A 257 14.10 -3.15 6.46
CA ARG A 257 15.51 -3.07 6.04
C ARG A 257 15.66 -2.04 4.95
N ILE A 258 16.62 -1.12 5.10
CA ILE A 258 16.81 0.02 4.21
C ILE A 258 18.26 0.08 3.76
N TRP A 259 18.47 0.23 2.46
CA TRP A 259 19.77 0.46 1.82
C TRP A 259 19.75 1.83 1.17
N ARG A 260 20.62 2.71 1.60
CA ARG A 260 20.73 4.07 1.03
C ARG A 260 21.20 4.03 -0.42
N ARG A 261 20.72 4.98 -1.19
CA ARG A 261 21.11 5.24 -2.59
C ARG A 261 21.26 6.74 -2.80
N PRO A 262 22.03 7.21 -3.82
CA PRO A 262 22.28 8.64 -4.01
C PRO A 262 21.01 9.51 -4.06
N LEU A 263 19.92 9.02 -4.64
CA LEU A 263 18.65 9.76 -4.79
C LEU A 263 17.47 9.04 -4.09
N GLY A 264 17.75 8.30 -3.01
CA GLY A 264 16.69 7.59 -2.31
C GLY A 264 17.15 6.39 -1.52
N ALA A 265 16.39 5.30 -1.57
CA ALA A 265 16.70 4.05 -0.90
C ALA A 265 16.07 2.85 -1.61
N ALA A 266 16.68 1.66 -1.44
CA ALA A 266 15.98 0.40 -1.57
C ALA A 266 15.49 -0.03 -0.19
N PHE A 267 14.42 -0.80 -0.13
CA PHE A 267 13.94 -1.34 1.12
C PHE A 267 13.23 -2.68 0.95
N GLN A 268 13.11 -3.42 2.05
CA GLN A 268 12.37 -4.66 2.17
C GLN A 268 11.72 -4.71 3.55
N VAL A 269 10.56 -5.34 3.66
CA VAL A 269 9.91 -5.54 4.96
C VAL A 269 9.74 -7.03 5.22
N LEU A 270 10.12 -7.44 6.43
CA LEU A 270 9.97 -8.80 6.92
C LEU A 270 8.96 -8.84 8.07
N ASP A 271 8.27 -9.96 8.22
CA ASP A 271 7.46 -10.24 9.43
C ASP A 271 8.32 -10.81 10.57
N GLY A 272 7.71 -11.06 11.73
CA GLY A 272 8.39 -11.59 12.92
C GLY A 272 8.96 -13.00 12.75
N ALA A 273 8.58 -13.72 11.69
CA ALA A 273 9.17 -15.03 11.33
C ALA A 273 10.32 -14.89 10.31
N GLY A 274 10.70 -13.65 9.94
CA GLY A 274 11.74 -13.39 8.94
C GLY A 274 11.28 -13.59 7.50
N ARG A 275 9.98 -13.77 7.25
CA ARG A 275 9.43 -13.90 5.91
C ARG A 275 9.27 -12.51 5.27
N VAL A 276 9.72 -12.37 4.01
CA VAL A 276 9.56 -11.13 3.26
C VAL A 276 8.08 -10.91 2.92
N VAL A 277 7.54 -9.78 3.34
CA VAL A 277 6.13 -9.36 3.13
C VAL A 277 5.98 -8.18 2.18
N LEU A 278 6.97 -7.27 2.15
CA LEU A 278 7.15 -6.31 1.07
C LEU A 278 8.54 -6.48 0.48
N ASP A 279 8.60 -6.57 -0.85
CA ASP A 279 9.85 -6.73 -1.60
C ASP A 279 9.99 -5.67 -2.69
N ARG A 280 11.20 -5.60 -3.27
CA ARG A 280 11.52 -4.67 -4.38
C ARG A 280 11.18 -3.22 -4.04
N GLY A 281 11.26 -2.90 -2.76
CA GLY A 281 11.00 -1.58 -2.25
C GLY A 281 12.00 -0.56 -2.80
N ALA A 282 11.49 0.58 -3.27
CA ALA A 282 12.30 1.72 -3.65
C ALA A 282 11.64 3.01 -3.19
N ALA A 283 12.44 3.93 -2.68
CA ALA A 283 12.03 5.28 -2.33
C ALA A 283 12.84 6.29 -3.12
N TRP A 284 12.22 7.39 -3.49
CA TRP A 284 12.87 8.52 -4.17
C TRP A 284 12.78 9.74 -3.29
N LEU A 285 13.90 10.42 -3.17
CA LEU A 285 14.04 11.67 -2.45
C LEU A 285 14.31 12.83 -3.42
N ARG A 286 13.99 14.03 -2.93
CA ARG A 286 14.38 15.29 -3.58
C ARG A 286 15.74 15.74 -3.08
#